data_2aba24cc5c3a6aedd75b724200e6e0f0
#
_entry.id   2aba24cc5c3a6aedd75b724200e6e0f0
#
_cell.length_a   1.000
_cell.length_b   1.000
_cell.length_c   1.000
_cell.angle_alpha   90.00
_cell.angle_beta   90.00
_cell.angle_gamma   90.00
#
_symmetry.space_group_name_H-M   'P 1'
#
loop_
_entity.id
_entity.type
_entity.pdbx_description
1 polymer ?
#
loop_
_entity_poly.entity_id
_entity_poly.type
_entity_poly.pdbx_seq_one_letter_code
_entity_poly.pdbx_strand_id
1 'polypeptide(L)'
;MREVSLLICLNVLEFILTQSNLDIWRTNPNMLVPYYLMHSYIYYQLHDSIIKDYEYDEMCKLLKDKWESIKHYHKHLVDVSALGAGTGYQLKYNQRIISAATLLYKQHKGD
;
A
#
# COMPACT_ATOMS: atom_id res chain seq x y z
N MET A 1 -22.34 14.53 14.49
CA MET A 1 -23.11 13.36 14.35
C MET A 1 -22.30 12.12 14.54
N ARG A 2 -22.65 11.41 15.55
CA ARG A 2 -21.91 10.21 15.89
C ARG A 2 -21.91 9.20 14.74
N GLU A 3 -23.06 9.06 14.08
CA GLU A 3 -23.17 8.08 13.01
C GLU A 3 -22.26 8.39 11.86
N VAL A 4 -22.09 9.66 11.54
CA VAL A 4 -21.20 10.04 10.44
C VAL A 4 -19.77 9.72 10.78
N SER A 5 -19.33 10.08 11.99
CA SER A 5 -17.96 9.78 12.40
C SER A 5 -17.75 8.28 12.48
N LEU A 6 -18.72 7.57 13.03
CA LEU A 6 -18.63 6.13 13.15
C LEU A 6 -18.56 5.48 11.78
N LEU A 7 -19.34 6.00 10.84
CA LEU A 7 -19.36 5.47 9.50
C LEU A 7 -18.01 5.65 8.81
N ILE A 8 -17.39 6.80 9.00
CA ILE A 8 -16.06 7.04 8.45
C ILE A 8 -15.05 6.08 9.06
N CYS A 9 -15.12 5.88 10.36
CA CYS A 9 -14.23 4.95 11.04
C CYS A 9 -14.44 3.53 10.54
N LEU A 10 -15.70 3.13 10.36
CA LEU A 10 -16.02 1.80 9.86
C LEU A 10 -15.48 1.61 8.44
N ASN A 11 -15.59 2.65 7.61
CA ASN A 11 -15.07 2.55 6.25
C ASN A 11 -13.56 2.32 6.26
N VAL A 12 -12.86 3.02 7.13
CA VAL A 12 -11.41 2.84 7.25
C VAL A 12 -11.10 1.44 7.75
N LEU A 13 -11.82 0.97 8.77
CA LEU A 13 -11.60 -0.36 9.29
C LEU A 13 -11.90 -1.43 8.27
N GLU A 14 -13.00 -1.28 7.55
CA GLU A 14 -13.33 -2.24 6.50
C GLU A 14 -12.30 -2.24 5.40
N PHE A 15 -11.78 -1.07 5.09
CA PHE A 15 -10.73 -0.94 4.09
C PHE A 15 -9.52 -1.78 4.45
N ILE A 16 -9.20 -1.87 5.74
CA ILE A 16 -8.06 -2.65 6.20
C ILE A 16 -8.42 -4.11 6.40
N LEU A 17 -9.64 -4.38 6.87
CA LEU A 17 -10.01 -5.72 7.32
C LEU A 17 -10.45 -6.65 6.19
N THR A 18 -11.03 -6.10 5.12
CA THR A 18 -11.56 -6.96 4.07
C THR A 18 -10.49 -7.23 3.03
N GLN A 19 -10.50 -8.46 2.53
CA GLN A 19 -9.53 -8.87 1.53
C GLN A 19 -9.67 -8.10 0.22
N SER A 20 -10.90 -7.74 -0.14
CA SER A 20 -11.15 -7.02 -1.37
C SER A 20 -10.44 -5.67 -1.38
N ASN A 21 -10.14 -5.12 -0.21
CA ASN A 21 -9.46 -3.84 -0.14
C ASN A 21 -8.00 -3.91 -0.58
N LEU A 22 -7.44 -5.09 -0.64
CA LEU A 22 -6.08 -5.24 -1.16
C LEU A 22 -6.02 -4.92 -2.65
N ASP A 23 -7.16 -4.89 -3.33
CA ASP A 23 -7.20 -4.62 -4.77
C ASP A 23 -7.63 -3.21 -5.11
N ILE A 24 -7.82 -2.36 -4.10
CA ILE A 24 -8.34 -1.02 -4.36
C ILE A 24 -7.46 -0.22 -5.33
N TRP A 25 -6.17 -0.51 -5.36
CA TRP A 25 -5.25 0.19 -6.25
C TRP A 25 -5.52 -0.11 -7.73
N ARG A 26 -6.26 -1.19 -8.02
CA ARG A 26 -6.62 -1.49 -9.42
C ARG A 26 -7.68 -0.55 -9.95
N THR A 27 -8.57 -0.09 -9.09
CA THR A 27 -9.65 0.81 -9.49
C THR A 27 -9.35 2.26 -9.16
N ASN A 28 -8.42 2.50 -8.25
CA ASN A 28 -8.04 3.86 -7.87
C ASN A 28 -6.53 3.98 -7.94
N PRO A 29 -5.99 4.47 -9.07
CA PRO A 29 -4.54 4.52 -9.26
C PRO A 29 -3.78 5.33 -8.21
N ASN A 30 -4.45 6.31 -7.60
CA ASN A 30 -3.79 7.09 -6.55
C ASN A 30 -3.44 6.23 -5.35
N MET A 31 -4.12 5.11 -5.17
CA MET A 31 -3.83 4.19 -4.07
C MET A 31 -2.64 3.28 -4.36
N LEU A 32 -2.12 3.32 -5.58
CA LEU A 32 -0.91 2.55 -5.88
C LEU A 32 0.26 2.97 -5.00
N VAL A 33 0.37 4.27 -4.73
CA VAL A 33 1.49 4.77 -3.93
C VAL A 33 1.49 4.20 -2.52
N PRO A 34 0.42 4.37 -1.72
CA PRO A 34 0.47 3.83 -0.37
C PRO A 34 0.55 2.32 -0.33
N TYR A 35 -0.13 1.63 -1.26
CA TYR A 35 -0.08 0.16 -1.23
C TYR A 35 1.27 -0.36 -1.64
N TYR A 36 1.91 0.26 -2.63
CA TYR A 36 3.26 -0.11 -3.00
C TYR A 36 4.21 0.05 -1.80
N LEU A 37 4.09 1.18 -1.12
CA LEU A 37 4.96 1.44 0.03
C LEU A 37 4.71 0.47 1.17
N MET A 38 3.45 0.18 1.46
CA MET A 38 3.11 -0.76 2.53
C MET A 38 3.59 -2.17 2.22
N HIS A 39 3.35 -2.63 1.01
CA HIS A 39 3.77 -3.98 0.64
C HIS A 39 5.29 -4.10 0.56
N SER A 40 5.96 -3.03 0.11
CA SER A 40 7.41 -3.01 0.11
C SER A 40 7.96 -3.10 1.53
N TYR A 41 7.34 -2.37 2.46
CA TYR A 41 7.75 -2.44 3.86
C TYR A 41 7.58 -3.85 4.41
N ILE A 42 6.44 -4.46 4.15
CA ILE A 42 6.18 -5.82 4.62
C ILE A 42 7.20 -6.78 4.05
N TYR A 43 7.47 -6.67 2.77
CA TYR A 43 8.37 -7.59 2.10
C TYR A 43 9.83 -7.42 2.56
N TYR A 44 10.30 -6.18 2.56
CA TYR A 44 11.72 -5.93 2.81
C TYR A 44 12.07 -5.74 4.28
N GLN A 45 11.13 -5.28 5.09
CA GLN A 45 11.41 -5.03 6.49
C GLN A 45 10.83 -6.09 7.42
N LEU A 46 9.70 -6.66 7.07
CA LEU A 46 9.10 -7.72 7.87
C LEU A 46 9.41 -9.11 7.32
N HIS A 47 10.03 -9.16 6.15
CA HIS A 47 10.47 -10.41 5.52
C HIS A 47 9.32 -11.38 5.26
N ASP A 48 8.19 -10.83 4.82
CA ASP A 48 7.00 -11.62 4.55
C ASP A 48 6.21 -10.93 3.46
N SER A 49 5.07 -11.49 3.10
CA SER A 49 4.21 -10.84 2.12
C SER A 49 2.78 -11.28 2.35
N ILE A 50 1.83 -10.41 1.98
CA ILE A 50 0.41 -10.73 2.07
C ILE A 50 -0.24 -10.69 0.70
N ILE A 51 0.52 -10.46 -0.34
CA ILE A 51 0.08 -10.56 -1.72
C ILE A 51 1.07 -11.44 -2.47
N LYS A 52 0.66 -11.86 -3.66
CA LYS A 52 1.52 -12.69 -4.50
C LYS A 52 2.52 -11.84 -5.26
N ASP A 53 3.63 -12.45 -5.64
CA ASP A 53 4.68 -11.73 -6.35
C ASP A 53 4.16 -11.06 -7.62
N TYR A 54 3.30 -11.73 -8.36
CA TYR A 54 2.80 -11.14 -9.61
C TYR A 54 1.91 -9.93 -9.34
N GLU A 55 1.26 -9.88 -8.18
CA GLU A 55 0.45 -8.71 -7.82
C GLU A 55 1.34 -7.52 -7.50
N TYR A 56 2.45 -7.77 -6.82
CA TYR A 56 3.41 -6.73 -6.54
C TYR A 56 4.03 -6.21 -7.85
N ASP A 57 4.36 -7.12 -8.76
CA ASP A 57 4.91 -6.73 -10.05
C ASP A 57 3.92 -5.90 -10.85
N GLU A 58 2.65 -6.28 -10.83
CA GLU A 58 1.60 -5.53 -11.50
C GLU A 58 1.50 -4.13 -10.93
N MET A 59 1.59 -4.02 -9.61
CA MET A 59 1.54 -2.74 -8.93
C MET A 59 2.68 -1.83 -9.38
N CYS A 60 3.89 -2.38 -9.44
CA CYS A 60 5.05 -1.62 -9.90
C CYS A 60 4.88 -1.14 -11.33
N LYS A 61 4.35 -2.02 -12.19
CA LYS A 61 4.13 -1.69 -13.58
C LYS A 61 3.11 -0.57 -13.73
N LEU A 62 2.02 -0.67 -13.01
CA LEU A 62 0.98 0.36 -13.06
C LEU A 62 1.46 1.69 -12.50
N LEU A 63 2.25 1.64 -11.43
CA LEU A 63 2.84 2.86 -10.88
C LEU A 63 3.68 3.56 -11.92
N LYS A 64 4.50 2.81 -12.63
CA LYS A 64 5.35 3.37 -13.66
C LYS A 64 4.54 3.95 -14.80
N ASP A 65 3.54 3.19 -15.26
CA ASP A 65 2.72 3.59 -16.39
C ASP A 65 1.88 4.83 -16.09
N LYS A 66 1.37 4.93 -14.89
CA LYS A 66 0.44 6.01 -14.52
C LYS A 66 1.09 7.07 -13.65
N TRP A 67 2.40 7.04 -13.53
CA TRP A 67 3.14 7.91 -12.61
C TRP A 67 2.75 9.38 -12.71
N GLU A 68 2.66 9.90 -13.93
CA GLU A 68 2.40 11.32 -14.11
C GLU A 68 1.01 11.74 -13.66
N SER A 69 0.06 10.81 -13.71
CA SER A 69 -1.31 11.13 -13.35
C SER A 69 -1.64 10.84 -11.89
N ILE A 70 -0.76 10.13 -11.21
CA ILE A 70 -1.01 9.76 -9.81
C ILE A 70 -0.77 10.95 -8.91
N LYS A 71 -1.71 11.17 -7.98
CA LYS A 71 -1.62 12.21 -6.98
C LYS A 71 -1.77 11.57 -5.61
N HIS A 72 -0.74 11.67 -4.79
CA HIS A 72 -0.82 11.17 -3.45
C HIS A 72 0.20 11.88 -2.57
N TYR A 73 -0.17 12.02 -1.31
CA TYR A 73 0.64 12.71 -0.32
C TYR A 73 2.03 12.10 -0.17
N HIS A 74 2.13 10.78 -0.29
CA HIS A 74 3.39 10.07 -0.10
C HIS A 74 4.12 9.74 -1.40
N LYS A 75 3.70 10.35 -2.51
CA LYS A 75 4.31 10.06 -3.79
C LYS A 75 5.82 10.30 -3.78
N HIS A 76 6.25 11.28 -3.01
CA HIS A 76 7.67 11.64 -2.93
C HIS A 76 8.54 10.53 -2.34
N LEU A 77 7.94 9.54 -1.68
CA LEU A 77 8.69 8.44 -1.09
C LEU A 77 9.00 7.33 -2.09
N VAL A 78 8.36 7.37 -3.24
CA VAL A 78 8.55 6.35 -4.27
C VAL A 78 9.69 6.78 -5.21
N ASP A 79 10.61 5.86 -5.45
CA ASP A 79 11.66 6.06 -6.43
C ASP A 79 11.22 5.37 -7.73
N VAL A 80 10.66 6.14 -8.64
CA VAL A 80 10.08 5.59 -9.85
C VAL A 80 11.12 4.94 -10.73
N SER A 81 12.36 5.40 -10.67
CA SER A 81 13.42 4.83 -11.50
C SER A 81 13.83 3.44 -11.02
N ALA A 82 13.49 3.09 -9.78
CA ALA A 82 13.86 1.81 -9.20
C ALA A 82 12.70 0.81 -9.21
N LEU A 83 11.56 1.21 -9.74
CA LEU A 83 10.40 0.31 -9.75
C LEU A 83 10.69 -0.94 -10.56
N GLY A 84 10.39 -2.08 -9.96
CA GLY A 84 10.60 -3.35 -10.64
C GLY A 84 12.03 -3.85 -10.63
N ALA A 85 12.94 -3.12 -10.02
CA ALA A 85 14.36 -3.50 -9.99
C ALA A 85 14.73 -4.19 -8.67
N GLY A 86 13.77 -4.50 -7.82
CA GLY A 86 14.05 -5.17 -6.57
C GLY A 86 14.76 -4.32 -5.54
N THR A 87 14.60 -3.02 -5.63
CA THR A 87 15.31 -2.10 -4.75
C THR A 87 14.43 -1.48 -3.68
N GLY A 88 13.28 -2.09 -3.41
CA GLY A 88 12.38 -1.56 -2.40
C GLY A 88 12.99 -1.49 -1.02
N TYR A 89 14.02 -2.26 -0.75
CA TYR A 89 14.68 -2.23 0.54
C TYR A 89 15.39 -0.90 0.79
N GLN A 90 15.63 -0.12 -0.24
CA GLN A 90 16.29 1.18 -0.11
C GLN A 90 15.30 2.32 0.15
N LEU A 91 14.02 2.03 0.09
CA LEU A 91 13.00 3.06 0.31
C LEU A 91 13.03 3.53 1.74
N LYS A 92 12.72 4.80 1.92
CA LYS A 92 12.61 5.38 3.24
C LYS A 92 11.15 5.51 3.59
N TYR A 93 10.76 4.86 4.66
CA TYR A 93 9.36 4.82 5.07
C TYR A 93 9.14 5.81 6.21
N ASN A 94 8.06 6.59 6.13
CA ASN A 94 7.72 7.43 7.25
C ASN A 94 6.86 6.64 8.23
N GLN A 95 6.60 7.24 9.39
CA GLN A 95 5.89 6.54 10.45
C GLN A 95 4.47 6.17 10.05
N ARG A 96 3.83 6.98 9.23
CA ARG A 96 2.48 6.66 8.76
C ARG A 96 2.46 5.38 7.94
N ILE A 97 3.42 5.25 7.04
CA ILE A 97 3.51 4.05 6.21
C ILE A 97 3.86 2.84 7.08
N ILE A 98 4.78 2.99 8.00
CA ILE A 98 5.17 1.90 8.88
C ILE A 98 3.98 1.41 9.70
N SER A 99 3.25 2.34 10.29
CA SER A 99 2.08 2.00 11.10
C SER A 99 0.99 1.34 10.27
N ALA A 100 0.72 1.90 9.10
CA ALA A 100 -0.30 1.35 8.22
C ALA A 100 0.08 -0.03 7.72
N ALA A 101 1.32 -0.21 7.34
CA ALA A 101 1.79 -1.50 6.85
C ALA A 101 1.74 -2.56 7.94
N THR A 102 2.14 -2.19 9.15
CA THR A 102 2.10 -3.10 10.28
C THR A 102 0.68 -3.55 10.57
N LEU A 103 -0.25 -2.60 10.55
CA LEU A 103 -1.65 -2.92 10.79
C LEU A 103 -2.20 -3.81 9.69
N LEU A 104 -1.92 -3.47 8.45
CA LEU A 104 -2.36 -4.27 7.31
C LEU A 104 -1.82 -5.70 7.41
N TYR A 105 -0.56 -5.83 7.76
CA TYR A 105 0.08 -7.13 7.91
C TYR A 105 -0.62 -7.96 8.98
N LYS A 106 -0.86 -7.36 10.14
CA LYS A 106 -1.51 -8.06 11.24
C LYS A 106 -2.92 -8.52 10.87
N GLN A 107 -3.66 -7.68 10.17
CA GLN A 107 -5.02 -8.01 9.80
C GLN A 107 -5.09 -9.19 8.84
N HIS A 108 -4.10 -9.32 7.98
CA HIS A 108 -4.13 -10.37 6.96
C HIS A 108 -3.32 -11.60 7.34
N LYS A 109 -2.46 -11.50 8.33
CA LYS A 109 -1.72 -12.67 8.82
C LYS A 109 -2.29 -13.24 10.11
N GLY A 110 -3.31 -12.60 10.65
CA GLY A 110 -4.01 -13.17 11.79
C GLY A 110 -3.31 -12.95 13.11
N ASP A 111 -2.53 -11.93 13.18
CA ASP A 111 -1.89 -11.65 14.43
C ASP A 111 -2.01 -10.28 14.85
#